data_a1e17c538a982311d7eed240c739a483
#
_entry.id   a1e17c538a982311d7eed240c739a483
#
_cell.length_a   1.000
_cell.length_b   1.000
_cell.length_c   1.000
_cell.angle_alpha   90.00
_cell.angle_beta   90.00
_cell.angle_gamma   90.00
#
_symmetry.space_group_name_H-M   'P 1'
#
loop_
_entity.id
_entity.type
_entity.pdbx_description
1 polymer ?
#
loop_
_entity_poly.entity_id
_entity_poly.type
_entity_poly.pdbx_seq_one_letter_code
_entity_poly.pdbx_strand_id
1 'polypeptide(L)'
;ILAGCDTEVATVVQRAFKKRGIEIQVGVKITGHAPKKNGTSIKMEGADDVKVDMVVMSVGRRPRTEGLLGDGTNVVLDERGFVVADSYQRTANSNVFAVGDVVANTPQLAHVGFAEAIVAVKTILGESVVPVDYDRVPWAIYSNPEVAFCGLTEAGAKAKGFEVVVKKDPFGGNSRAQIIGDTEGVVKIIAEKRADGTAGQILGVHMAGPWVTEQLGAGYFAVNWEATAEEAAALIQPHPSLSETFGETLLALAGRGLHLG
;
A
#
# COMPACT_ATOMS: atom_id res chain seq x y z
N ILE A 1 6.55 -7.95 -7.63
CA ILE A 1 5.44 -8.32 -6.76
C ILE A 1 4.93 -7.08 -6.01
N LEU A 2 3.72 -7.16 -5.44
CA LEU A 2 3.13 -6.10 -4.60
C LEU A 2 3.07 -4.74 -5.32
N ALA A 3 2.29 -4.64 -6.37
CA ALA A 3 2.06 -3.38 -7.09
C ALA A 3 1.57 -2.27 -6.12
N GLY A 4 2.15 -1.08 -6.23
CA GLY A 4 1.86 0.05 -5.33
C GLY A 4 2.73 0.11 -4.06
N CYS A 5 3.40 -0.97 -3.68
CA CYS A 5 4.36 -0.97 -2.57
C CYS A 5 5.71 -0.40 -3.02
N ASP A 6 6.44 0.21 -2.09
CA ASP A 6 7.83 0.61 -2.35
C ASP A 6 8.69 -0.60 -2.73
N THR A 7 9.53 -0.47 -3.75
CA THR A 7 10.28 -1.58 -4.34
C THR A 7 11.28 -2.23 -3.38
N GLU A 8 11.87 -1.47 -2.47
CA GLU A 8 12.80 -2.03 -1.49
C GLU A 8 12.06 -2.87 -0.45
N VAL A 9 10.87 -2.43 -0.03
CA VAL A 9 9.98 -3.18 0.88
C VAL A 9 9.46 -4.45 0.19
N ALA A 10 9.01 -4.36 -1.06
CA ALA A 10 8.62 -5.53 -1.85
C ALA A 10 9.77 -6.54 -2.02
N THR A 11 11.03 -6.06 -2.11
CA THR A 11 12.21 -6.92 -2.21
C THR A 11 12.43 -7.74 -0.94
N VAL A 12 12.12 -7.21 0.25
CA VAL A 12 12.20 -7.96 1.51
C VAL A 12 11.26 -9.17 1.46
N VAL A 13 10.01 -8.95 1.07
CA VAL A 13 9.02 -10.05 0.92
C VAL A 13 9.47 -11.07 -0.13
N GLN A 14 9.98 -10.59 -1.26
CA GLN A 14 10.47 -11.49 -2.30
C GLN A 14 11.62 -12.38 -1.82
N ARG A 15 12.55 -11.85 -1.02
CA ARG A 15 13.64 -12.61 -0.41
C ARG A 15 13.12 -13.64 0.59
N ALA A 16 12.17 -13.24 1.46
CA ALA A 16 11.54 -14.14 2.42
C ALA A 16 10.80 -15.30 1.74
N PHE A 17 10.08 -15.02 0.66
CA PHE A 17 9.40 -16.07 -0.13
C PHE A 17 10.40 -17.01 -0.79
N LYS A 18 11.46 -16.50 -1.40
CA LYS A 18 12.54 -17.29 -1.98
C LYS A 18 13.19 -18.23 -0.96
N LYS A 19 13.48 -17.72 0.25
CA LYS A 19 14.06 -18.49 1.36
C LYS A 19 13.16 -19.67 1.78
N ARG A 20 11.84 -19.53 1.61
CA ARG A 20 10.84 -20.59 1.84
C ARG A 20 10.62 -21.52 0.65
N GLY A 21 11.39 -21.38 -0.41
CA GLY A 21 11.29 -22.23 -1.61
C GLY A 21 10.18 -21.82 -2.58
N ILE A 22 9.61 -20.61 -2.45
CA ILE A 22 8.61 -20.09 -3.39
C ILE A 22 9.35 -19.44 -4.56
N GLU A 23 9.19 -20.02 -5.75
CA GLU A 23 9.69 -19.40 -6.98
C GLU A 23 8.79 -18.21 -7.38
N ILE A 24 9.45 -17.11 -7.74
CA ILE A 24 8.76 -15.89 -8.20
C ILE A 24 9.32 -15.52 -9.56
N GLN A 25 8.46 -15.50 -10.55
CA GLN A 25 8.75 -15.01 -11.89
C GLN A 25 7.91 -13.76 -12.16
N VAL A 26 8.58 -12.65 -12.43
CA VAL A 26 7.93 -11.38 -12.72
C VAL A 26 8.09 -11.03 -14.20
N GLY A 27 7.14 -10.24 -14.73
CA GLY A 27 7.19 -9.82 -16.13
C GLY A 27 6.90 -10.94 -17.14
N VAL A 28 6.45 -12.10 -16.70
CA VAL A 28 6.09 -13.22 -17.56
C VAL A 28 4.65 -13.08 -18.06
N LYS A 29 4.40 -13.47 -19.31
CA LYS A 29 3.08 -13.52 -19.89
C LYS A 29 2.64 -14.98 -20.03
N ILE A 30 1.59 -15.33 -19.30
CA ILE A 30 0.97 -16.67 -19.42
C ILE A 30 0.13 -16.68 -20.69
N THR A 31 0.40 -17.61 -21.58
CA THR A 31 -0.28 -17.76 -22.89
C THR A 31 -1.35 -18.85 -22.89
N GLY A 32 -1.34 -19.72 -21.88
CA GLY A 32 -2.33 -20.79 -21.78
C GLY A 32 -1.91 -21.90 -20.81
N HIS A 33 -2.65 -22.98 -20.83
CA HIS A 33 -2.32 -24.18 -20.08
C HIS A 33 -2.67 -25.45 -20.90
N ALA A 34 -2.00 -26.54 -20.60
CA ALA A 34 -2.27 -27.87 -21.17
C ALA A 34 -2.63 -28.84 -20.04
N PRO A 35 -3.94 -29.20 -19.88
CA PRO A 35 -4.39 -30.14 -18.85
C PRO A 35 -3.73 -31.51 -19.02
N LYS A 36 -3.42 -32.18 -17.90
CA LYS A 36 -2.89 -33.53 -17.81
C LYS A 36 -3.71 -34.34 -16.81
N LYS A 37 -3.50 -35.66 -16.78
CA LYS A 37 -4.19 -36.55 -15.84
C LYS A 37 -4.03 -36.11 -14.37
N ASN A 38 -2.82 -35.64 -14.04
CA ASN A 38 -2.49 -35.12 -12.69
C ASN A 38 -1.87 -33.73 -12.88
N GLY A 39 -2.71 -32.67 -12.77
CA GLY A 39 -2.27 -31.28 -12.88
C GLY A 39 -2.34 -30.70 -14.29
N THR A 40 -1.52 -29.70 -14.55
CA THR A 40 -1.46 -28.98 -15.83
C THR A 40 -0.06 -28.46 -16.12
N SER A 41 0.23 -28.16 -17.37
CA SER A 41 1.43 -27.44 -17.79
C SER A 41 1.06 -26.02 -18.16
N ILE A 42 1.62 -25.03 -17.47
CA ILE A 42 1.41 -23.61 -17.75
C ILE A 42 2.38 -23.18 -18.84
N LYS A 43 1.85 -22.59 -19.89
CA LYS A 43 2.62 -22.05 -21.02
C LYS A 43 2.92 -20.58 -20.80
N MET A 44 4.18 -20.21 -21.00
CA MET A 44 4.66 -18.85 -20.85
C MET A 44 5.37 -18.37 -22.11
N GLU A 45 5.23 -17.10 -22.44
CA GLU A 45 5.93 -16.51 -23.58
C GLU A 45 7.42 -16.32 -23.25
N GLY A 46 8.30 -16.90 -24.05
CA GLY A 46 9.76 -16.76 -23.89
C GLY A 46 10.38 -17.48 -22.69
N ALA A 47 9.64 -18.40 -22.06
CA ALA A 47 10.12 -19.21 -20.95
C ALA A 47 9.63 -20.67 -21.06
N ASP A 48 10.27 -21.57 -20.32
CA ASP A 48 9.88 -22.98 -20.28
C ASP A 48 8.52 -23.19 -19.61
N ASP A 49 7.80 -24.21 -20.05
CA ASP A 49 6.52 -24.62 -19.47
C ASP A 49 6.72 -25.08 -18.01
N VAL A 50 5.88 -24.57 -17.09
CA VAL A 50 5.86 -25.00 -15.67
C VAL A 50 4.76 -26.03 -15.44
N LYS A 51 5.12 -27.18 -14.90
CA LYS A 51 4.19 -28.25 -14.53
C LYS A 51 3.75 -28.05 -13.08
N VAL A 52 2.43 -28.06 -12.85
CA VAL A 52 1.83 -27.85 -11.52
C VAL A 52 0.66 -28.80 -11.32
N ASP A 53 0.37 -29.13 -10.07
CA ASP A 53 -0.80 -29.93 -9.70
C ASP A 53 -2.07 -29.09 -9.72
N MET A 54 -1.97 -27.80 -9.34
CA MET A 54 -3.10 -26.88 -9.25
C MET A 54 -2.69 -25.48 -9.69
N VAL A 55 -3.62 -24.74 -10.25
CA VAL A 55 -3.46 -23.30 -10.59
C VAL A 55 -4.45 -22.47 -9.79
N VAL A 56 -3.94 -21.47 -9.10
CA VAL A 56 -4.76 -20.46 -8.44
C VAL A 56 -4.68 -19.15 -9.23
N MET A 57 -5.79 -18.67 -9.75
CA MET A 57 -5.87 -17.40 -10.46
C MET A 57 -6.24 -16.27 -9.49
N SER A 58 -5.30 -15.32 -9.32
CA SER A 58 -5.49 -14.13 -8.49
C SER A 58 -4.96 -12.90 -9.23
N VAL A 59 -5.59 -12.58 -10.37
CA VAL A 59 -5.09 -11.60 -11.36
C VAL A 59 -5.85 -10.26 -11.33
N GLY A 60 -6.61 -10.00 -10.29
CA GLY A 60 -7.38 -8.76 -10.10
C GLY A 60 -8.88 -8.99 -9.97
N ARG A 61 -9.61 -7.90 -10.03
CA ARG A 61 -11.07 -7.86 -9.83
C ARG A 61 -11.75 -7.14 -10.98
N ARG A 62 -13.01 -7.46 -11.22
CA ARG A 62 -13.90 -6.75 -12.13
C ARG A 62 -15.08 -6.18 -11.35
N PRO A 63 -15.59 -5.00 -11.71
CA PRO A 63 -16.84 -4.50 -11.16
C PRO A 63 -17.99 -5.38 -11.65
N ARG A 64 -19.04 -5.50 -10.84
CA ARG A 64 -20.27 -6.21 -11.24
C ARG A 64 -21.36 -5.19 -11.52
N THR A 65 -21.28 -4.58 -12.69
CA THR A 65 -22.21 -3.53 -13.14
C THR A 65 -23.18 -4.00 -14.22
N GLU A 66 -23.02 -5.24 -14.70
CA GLU A 66 -23.91 -5.84 -15.70
C GLU A 66 -25.35 -5.94 -15.16
N GLY A 67 -26.30 -5.35 -15.87
CA GLY A 67 -27.71 -5.33 -15.48
C GLY A 67 -28.04 -4.47 -14.24
N LEU A 68 -27.08 -3.74 -13.70
CA LEU A 68 -27.28 -2.86 -12.56
C LEU A 68 -27.94 -1.53 -12.95
N LEU A 69 -27.61 -1.02 -14.12
CA LEU A 69 -28.06 0.27 -14.62
C LEU A 69 -29.18 0.07 -15.64
N GLY A 70 -30.36 0.62 -15.36
CA GLY A 70 -31.46 0.67 -16.31
C GLY A 70 -31.27 1.75 -17.37
N ASP A 71 -32.08 1.69 -18.44
CA ASP A 71 -32.06 2.70 -19.48
C ASP A 71 -32.40 4.09 -18.91
N GLY A 72 -31.65 5.11 -19.35
CA GLY A 72 -31.85 6.50 -18.93
C GLY A 72 -31.30 6.88 -17.55
N THR A 73 -30.55 6.01 -16.87
CA THR A 73 -29.92 6.35 -15.58
C THR A 73 -28.84 7.43 -15.71
N ASN A 74 -28.26 7.62 -16.90
CA ASN A 74 -27.15 8.55 -17.17
C ASN A 74 -25.87 8.32 -16.31
N VAL A 75 -25.77 7.19 -15.62
CA VAL A 75 -24.53 6.82 -14.91
C VAL A 75 -23.52 6.32 -15.94
N VAL A 76 -22.31 6.87 -15.88
CA VAL A 76 -21.24 6.55 -16.83
C VAL A 76 -20.36 5.44 -16.25
N LEU A 77 -20.05 4.45 -17.11
CA LEU A 77 -19.05 3.43 -16.83
C LEU A 77 -17.77 3.72 -17.63
N ASP A 78 -16.62 3.42 -17.06
CA ASP A 78 -15.37 3.43 -17.81
C ASP A 78 -15.25 2.20 -18.74
N GLU A 79 -14.17 2.14 -19.53
CA GLU A 79 -13.90 1.04 -20.47
C GLU A 79 -13.77 -0.34 -19.81
N ARG A 80 -13.52 -0.37 -18.50
CA ARG A 80 -13.38 -1.57 -17.68
C ARG A 80 -14.67 -1.94 -16.95
N GLY A 81 -15.72 -1.12 -17.09
CA GLY A 81 -17.02 -1.30 -16.47
C GLY A 81 -17.16 -0.73 -15.07
N PHE A 82 -16.20 0.07 -14.57
CA PHE A 82 -16.32 0.76 -13.29
C PHE A 82 -17.17 2.02 -13.41
N VAL A 83 -17.87 2.37 -12.34
CA VAL A 83 -18.67 3.60 -12.28
C VAL A 83 -17.75 4.81 -12.13
N VAL A 84 -17.93 5.78 -13.02
CA VAL A 84 -17.22 7.06 -12.93
C VAL A 84 -17.94 7.96 -11.91
N ALA A 85 -17.19 8.41 -10.89
CA ALA A 85 -17.65 9.36 -9.88
C ALA A 85 -16.61 10.47 -9.68
N ASP A 86 -17.07 11.62 -9.17
CA ASP A 86 -16.18 12.69 -8.75
C ASP A 86 -15.60 12.45 -7.34
N SER A 87 -14.77 13.36 -6.85
CA SER A 87 -14.16 13.27 -5.51
C SER A 87 -15.17 13.29 -4.36
N TYR A 88 -16.41 13.69 -4.61
CA TYR A 88 -17.52 13.68 -3.66
C TYR A 88 -18.45 12.49 -3.89
N GLN A 89 -18.03 11.48 -4.65
CA GLN A 89 -18.74 10.25 -4.97
C GLN A 89 -20.01 10.44 -5.81
N ARG A 90 -20.17 11.61 -6.48
CA ARG A 90 -21.29 11.89 -7.37
C ARG A 90 -21.05 11.25 -8.73
N THR A 91 -22.05 10.60 -9.28
CA THR A 91 -22.03 10.15 -10.69
C THR A 91 -22.55 11.27 -11.61
N ALA A 92 -22.59 11.00 -12.90
CA ALA A 92 -23.21 11.92 -13.87
C ALA A 92 -24.74 12.09 -13.65
N ASN A 93 -25.39 11.20 -12.90
CA ASN A 93 -26.74 11.37 -12.42
C ASN A 93 -26.71 11.97 -11.00
N SER A 94 -27.22 13.18 -10.83
CA SER A 94 -27.20 13.90 -9.55
C SER A 94 -27.88 13.20 -8.37
N ASN A 95 -28.72 12.20 -8.64
CA ASN A 95 -29.42 11.41 -7.63
C ASN A 95 -28.74 10.06 -7.33
N VAL A 96 -27.60 9.78 -7.99
CA VAL A 96 -26.89 8.50 -7.85
C VAL A 96 -25.44 8.76 -7.43
N PHE A 97 -25.06 8.10 -6.35
CA PHE A 97 -23.69 8.11 -5.83
C PHE A 97 -23.09 6.71 -5.96
N ALA A 98 -21.76 6.63 -6.09
CA ALA A 98 -21.05 5.36 -6.16
C ALA A 98 -19.90 5.35 -5.15
N VAL A 99 -19.75 4.24 -4.42
CA VAL A 99 -18.71 4.06 -3.40
C VAL A 99 -18.16 2.63 -3.43
N GLY A 100 -16.94 2.44 -2.95
CA GLY A 100 -16.28 1.14 -2.82
C GLY A 100 -15.74 0.59 -4.14
N ASP A 101 -15.54 -0.71 -4.19
CA ASP A 101 -14.82 -1.43 -5.26
C ASP A 101 -15.41 -1.24 -6.67
N VAL A 102 -16.58 -0.67 -6.79
CA VAL A 102 -17.26 -0.39 -8.07
C VAL A 102 -16.81 0.93 -8.69
N VAL A 103 -16.18 1.82 -7.93
CA VAL A 103 -15.77 3.15 -8.38
C VAL A 103 -14.48 3.08 -9.20
N ALA A 104 -14.44 3.82 -10.29
CA ALA A 104 -13.28 3.89 -11.18
C ALA A 104 -12.09 4.59 -10.51
N ASN A 105 -10.89 4.02 -10.71
CA ASN A 105 -9.60 4.60 -10.31
C ASN A 105 -9.42 4.82 -8.80
N THR A 106 -10.17 4.10 -7.95
CA THR A 106 -10.00 4.12 -6.50
C THR A 106 -9.37 2.81 -6.00
N PRO A 107 -8.69 2.82 -4.84
CA PRO A 107 -8.20 1.59 -4.21
C PRO A 107 -9.36 0.68 -3.81
N GLN A 108 -9.33 -0.58 -4.25
CA GLN A 108 -10.35 -1.58 -3.92
C GLN A 108 -10.11 -2.15 -2.51
N LEU A 109 -10.35 -1.30 -1.50
CA LEU A 109 -10.15 -1.59 -0.08
C LEU A 109 -11.41 -1.30 0.71
N ALA A 110 -11.83 -2.21 1.58
CA ALA A 110 -13.07 -2.08 2.35
C ALA A 110 -13.13 -0.77 3.17
N HIS A 111 -12.02 -0.41 3.83
CA HIS A 111 -11.94 0.82 4.62
C HIS A 111 -11.96 2.10 3.77
N VAL A 112 -11.53 2.04 2.51
CA VAL A 112 -11.70 3.15 1.55
C VAL A 112 -13.17 3.31 1.21
N GLY A 113 -13.87 2.22 0.90
CA GLY A 113 -15.31 2.25 0.66
C GLY A 113 -16.12 2.79 1.86
N PHE A 114 -15.71 2.54 3.10
CA PHE A 114 -16.32 3.16 4.28
C PHE A 114 -16.12 4.68 4.32
N ALA A 115 -14.90 5.15 4.02
CA ALA A 115 -14.61 6.59 3.95
C ALA A 115 -15.39 7.26 2.82
N GLU A 116 -15.44 6.66 1.65
CA GLU A 116 -16.22 7.13 0.50
C GLU A 116 -17.72 7.22 0.83
N ALA A 117 -18.26 6.22 1.55
CA ALA A 117 -19.66 6.24 1.98
C ALA A 117 -19.96 7.43 2.92
N ILE A 118 -19.04 7.76 3.83
CA ILE A 118 -19.16 8.95 4.69
C ILE A 118 -19.15 10.23 3.84
N VAL A 119 -18.24 10.33 2.87
CA VAL A 119 -18.18 11.47 1.93
C VAL A 119 -19.50 11.60 1.16
N ALA A 120 -20.00 10.50 0.60
CA ALA A 120 -21.26 10.48 -0.15
C ALA A 120 -22.45 10.94 0.70
N VAL A 121 -22.61 10.39 1.91
CA VAL A 121 -23.74 10.73 2.80
C VAL A 121 -23.68 12.20 3.23
N LYS A 122 -22.52 12.71 3.63
CA LYS A 122 -22.37 14.12 3.98
C LYS A 122 -22.63 15.04 2.80
N THR A 123 -22.21 14.65 1.60
CA THR A 123 -22.49 15.38 0.37
C THR A 123 -24.01 15.42 0.09
N ILE A 124 -24.73 14.32 0.26
CA ILE A 124 -26.19 14.24 0.11
C ILE A 124 -26.90 15.18 1.11
N LEU A 125 -26.41 15.24 2.33
CA LEU A 125 -26.97 16.07 3.40
C LEU A 125 -26.59 17.56 3.27
N GLY A 126 -25.71 17.92 2.33
CA GLY A 126 -25.21 19.29 2.17
C GLY A 126 -24.24 19.71 3.28
N GLU A 127 -23.64 18.74 4.00
CA GLU A 127 -22.64 19.01 5.02
C GLU A 127 -21.25 19.22 4.40
N SER A 128 -20.42 20.00 5.09
CA SER A 128 -19.01 20.16 4.71
C SER A 128 -18.27 18.85 4.92
N VAL A 129 -17.56 18.38 3.89
CA VAL A 129 -16.75 17.16 3.94
C VAL A 129 -15.49 17.31 3.09
N VAL A 130 -14.40 16.72 3.58
CA VAL A 130 -13.15 16.61 2.81
C VAL A 130 -13.18 15.31 2.03
N PRO A 131 -12.93 15.34 0.71
CA PRO A 131 -12.79 14.12 -0.11
C PRO A 131 -11.69 13.20 0.40
N VAL A 132 -11.79 11.92 0.05
CA VAL A 132 -10.73 10.94 0.34
C VAL A 132 -9.49 11.27 -0.49
N ASP A 133 -8.34 11.43 0.17
CA ASP A 133 -7.04 11.51 -0.50
C ASP A 133 -6.50 10.08 -0.69
N TYR A 134 -6.63 9.56 -1.90
CA TYR A 134 -6.23 8.18 -2.22
C TYR A 134 -4.72 7.95 -2.17
N ASP A 135 -3.90 8.99 -2.23
CA ASP A 135 -2.44 8.88 -2.04
C ASP A 135 -2.06 8.63 -0.56
N ARG A 136 -2.97 8.91 0.38
CA ARG A 136 -2.72 8.86 1.82
C ARG A 136 -3.52 7.76 2.53
N VAL A 137 -4.16 6.85 1.80
CA VAL A 137 -4.88 5.72 2.43
C VAL A 137 -3.90 4.66 2.97
N PRO A 138 -4.23 4.00 4.08
CA PRO A 138 -3.38 2.94 4.61
C PRO A 138 -3.61 1.64 3.85
N TRP A 139 -2.53 0.92 3.57
CA TRP A 139 -2.53 -0.40 2.97
C TRP A 139 -2.00 -1.43 3.94
N ALA A 140 -2.68 -2.57 4.04
CA ALA A 140 -2.28 -3.70 4.85
C ALA A 140 -2.35 -4.99 4.02
N ILE A 141 -1.25 -5.74 3.98
CA ILE A 141 -1.10 -6.99 3.25
C ILE A 141 -0.64 -8.06 4.22
N TYR A 142 -1.51 -9.01 4.49
CA TYR A 142 -1.34 -10.07 5.49
C TYR A 142 -0.55 -11.27 4.95
N SER A 143 0.58 -10.98 4.32
CA SER A 143 1.57 -12.00 3.95
C SER A 143 2.48 -12.31 5.15
N ASN A 144 3.47 -13.17 4.96
CA ASN A 144 4.54 -13.38 5.93
C ASN A 144 5.89 -13.25 5.21
N PRO A 145 6.68 -12.18 5.49
CA PRO A 145 6.37 -11.05 6.40
C PRO A 145 5.14 -10.25 5.93
N GLU A 146 4.46 -9.61 6.89
CA GLU A 146 3.41 -8.64 6.59
C GLU A 146 3.97 -7.42 5.87
N VAL A 147 3.10 -6.70 5.14
CA VAL A 147 3.45 -5.42 4.52
C VAL A 147 2.39 -4.39 4.86
N ALA A 148 2.83 -3.20 5.23
CA ALA A 148 1.94 -2.07 5.46
C ALA A 148 2.56 -0.78 4.95
N PHE A 149 1.75 0.08 4.35
CA PHE A 149 2.24 1.38 3.87
C PHE A 149 1.14 2.42 3.79
N CYS A 150 1.56 3.68 3.80
CA CYS A 150 0.73 4.84 3.60
C CYS A 150 1.57 5.95 2.94
N GLY A 151 0.96 6.74 2.07
CA GLY A 151 1.63 7.85 1.40
C GLY A 151 2.45 7.43 0.18
N LEU A 152 3.32 8.33 -0.25
CA LEU A 152 4.07 8.19 -1.49
C LEU A 152 5.24 7.22 -1.35
N THR A 153 5.47 6.39 -2.35
CA THR A 153 6.74 5.69 -2.52
C THR A 153 7.84 6.70 -2.86
N GLU A 154 9.10 6.33 -2.70
CA GLU A 154 10.22 7.19 -3.10
C GLU A 154 10.14 7.60 -4.59
N ALA A 155 9.82 6.65 -5.46
CA ALA A 155 9.63 6.93 -6.89
C ALA A 155 8.40 7.83 -7.13
N GLY A 156 7.31 7.62 -6.42
CA GLY A 156 6.09 8.43 -6.51
C GLY A 156 6.31 9.87 -6.05
N ALA A 157 7.04 10.07 -4.96
CA ALA A 157 7.40 11.41 -4.47
C ALA A 157 8.25 12.17 -5.49
N LYS A 158 9.29 11.52 -6.03
CA LYS A 158 10.14 12.10 -7.10
C LYS A 158 9.35 12.43 -8.37
N ALA A 159 8.42 11.56 -8.77
CA ALA A 159 7.56 11.80 -9.93
C ALA A 159 6.62 13.01 -9.74
N LYS A 160 6.24 13.31 -8.48
CA LYS A 160 5.49 14.52 -8.12
C LYS A 160 6.36 15.77 -7.94
N GLY A 161 7.67 15.67 -8.16
CA GLY A 161 8.61 16.80 -8.11
C GLY A 161 9.23 17.06 -6.74
N PHE A 162 9.00 16.18 -5.74
CA PHE A 162 9.66 16.32 -4.45
C PHE A 162 11.13 15.89 -4.54
N GLU A 163 12.03 16.71 -3.98
CA GLU A 163 13.32 16.20 -3.50
C GLU A 163 13.08 15.48 -2.17
N VAL A 164 13.72 14.32 -1.97
CA VAL A 164 13.42 13.48 -0.79
C VAL A 164 14.68 13.12 0.00
N VAL A 165 14.50 13.01 1.32
CA VAL A 165 15.41 12.32 2.24
C VAL A 165 14.73 11.01 2.62
N VAL A 166 15.47 9.91 2.56
CA VAL A 166 14.96 8.58 2.85
C VAL A 166 15.82 7.92 3.92
N LYS A 167 15.19 7.32 4.90
CA LYS A 167 15.84 6.43 5.87
C LYS A 167 15.11 5.11 5.94
N LYS A 168 15.86 4.07 6.29
CA LYS A 168 15.33 2.73 6.46
C LYS A 168 16.10 1.97 7.52
N ASP A 169 15.38 1.24 8.36
CA ASP A 169 15.93 0.45 9.43
C ASP A 169 15.39 -0.97 9.42
N PRO A 170 16.27 -1.98 9.49
CA PRO A 170 15.85 -3.36 9.55
C PRO A 170 15.39 -3.76 10.95
N PHE A 171 14.39 -4.67 11.03
CA PHE A 171 13.98 -5.27 12.30
C PHE A 171 15.09 -6.13 12.95
N GLY A 172 16.13 -6.50 12.22
CA GLY A 172 17.26 -7.27 12.74
C GLY A 172 17.96 -6.64 13.93
N GLY A 173 17.97 -5.31 14.06
CA GLY A 173 18.51 -4.57 15.20
C GLY A 173 17.50 -4.33 16.34
N ASN A 174 16.24 -4.71 16.18
CA ASN A 174 15.18 -4.43 17.15
C ASN A 174 15.12 -5.50 18.25
N SER A 175 15.19 -5.10 19.52
CA SER A 175 15.17 -6.01 20.68
C SER A 175 13.90 -6.87 20.73
N ARG A 176 12.73 -6.31 20.46
CA ARG A 176 11.48 -7.05 20.51
C ARG A 176 11.38 -8.07 19.38
N ALA A 177 11.86 -7.72 18.18
CA ALA A 177 11.95 -8.64 17.04
C ALA A 177 12.84 -9.85 17.36
N GLN A 178 13.97 -9.62 18.06
CA GLN A 178 14.84 -10.68 18.55
C GLN A 178 14.13 -11.56 19.59
N ILE A 179 13.42 -10.97 20.55
CA ILE A 179 12.69 -11.72 21.59
C ILE A 179 11.63 -12.63 20.99
N ILE A 180 10.90 -12.17 19.98
CA ILE A 180 9.84 -13.00 19.34
C ILE A 180 10.38 -13.94 18.26
N GLY A 181 11.67 -13.84 17.92
CA GLY A 181 12.30 -14.67 16.89
C GLY A 181 11.90 -14.34 15.45
N ASP A 182 11.38 -13.13 15.21
CA ASP A 182 10.96 -12.66 13.88
C ASP A 182 11.64 -11.33 13.57
N THR A 183 12.75 -11.40 12.84
CA THR A 183 13.64 -10.28 12.53
C THR A 183 13.67 -9.89 11.05
N GLU A 184 12.92 -10.61 10.22
CA GLU A 184 12.85 -10.30 8.78
C GLU A 184 11.96 -9.09 8.54
N GLY A 185 12.52 -7.99 8.07
CA GLY A 185 11.73 -6.82 7.77
C GLY A 185 12.52 -5.51 7.77
N VAL A 186 11.80 -4.47 7.41
CA VAL A 186 12.33 -3.11 7.32
C VAL A 186 11.22 -2.09 7.52
N VAL A 187 11.56 -0.97 8.15
CA VAL A 187 10.79 0.27 8.11
C VAL A 187 11.51 1.25 7.18
N LYS A 188 10.81 1.81 6.22
CA LYS A 188 11.32 2.85 5.29
C LYS A 188 10.42 4.07 5.38
N ILE A 189 11.01 5.24 5.64
CA ILE A 189 10.31 6.51 5.71
C ILE A 189 10.88 7.45 4.67
N ILE A 190 9.98 8.11 3.92
CA ILE A 190 10.28 9.09 2.89
C ILE A 190 9.82 10.44 3.40
N ALA A 191 10.71 11.42 3.46
CA ALA A 191 10.42 12.79 3.83
C ALA A 191 10.83 13.75 2.73
N GLU A 192 10.16 14.89 2.65
CA GLU A 192 10.58 15.99 1.81
C GLU A 192 11.96 16.49 2.24
N LYS A 193 12.81 16.82 1.30
CA LYS A 193 14.11 17.45 1.56
C LYS A 193 13.95 18.97 1.55
N ARG A 194 14.23 19.61 2.67
CA ARG A 194 14.25 21.08 2.79
C ARG A 194 15.45 21.70 2.06
N ALA A 195 15.40 23.00 1.84
CA ALA A 195 16.48 23.74 1.18
C ALA A 195 17.84 23.64 1.91
N ASP A 196 17.82 23.48 3.22
CA ASP A 196 19.03 23.26 4.05
C ASP A 196 19.53 21.81 4.04
N GLY A 197 18.87 20.92 3.30
CA GLY A 197 19.19 19.50 3.19
C GLY A 197 18.58 18.62 4.28
N THR A 198 17.90 19.18 5.27
CA THR A 198 17.25 18.42 6.35
C THR A 198 15.96 17.76 5.88
N ALA A 199 15.48 16.77 6.64
CA ALA A 199 14.18 16.14 6.39
C ALA A 199 13.04 17.05 6.86
N GLY A 200 12.08 17.26 6.00
CA GLY A 200 10.86 18.03 6.24
C GLY A 200 9.66 17.13 6.54
N GLN A 201 8.56 17.41 5.86
CA GLN A 201 7.30 16.67 5.96
C GLN A 201 7.47 15.20 5.59
N ILE A 202 6.84 14.30 6.34
CA ILE A 202 6.78 12.87 6.05
C ILE A 202 5.78 12.67 4.89
N LEU A 203 6.29 12.17 3.75
CA LEU A 203 5.52 11.92 2.54
C LEU A 203 5.02 10.49 2.42
N GLY A 204 5.71 9.55 3.04
CA GLY A 204 5.33 8.15 2.99
C GLY A 204 6.05 7.28 4.01
N VAL A 205 5.35 6.26 4.47
CA VAL A 205 5.84 5.22 5.40
C VAL A 205 5.54 3.87 4.79
N HIS A 206 6.56 3.04 4.63
CA HIS A 206 6.47 1.71 4.02
C HIS A 206 7.20 0.70 4.91
N MET A 207 6.51 -0.37 5.25
CA MET A 207 7.04 -1.37 6.18
C MET A 207 6.81 -2.79 5.68
N ALA A 208 7.76 -3.67 5.92
CA ALA A 208 7.57 -5.12 5.88
C ALA A 208 8.14 -5.73 7.15
N GLY A 209 7.47 -6.71 7.75
CA GLY A 209 7.99 -7.36 8.95
C GLY A 209 6.90 -7.83 9.91
N PRO A 210 7.27 -8.17 11.15
CA PRO A 210 6.32 -8.66 12.15
C PRO A 210 5.31 -7.57 12.54
N TRP A 211 4.03 -7.89 12.40
CA TRP A 211 2.88 -7.07 12.82
C TRP A 211 2.91 -5.62 12.33
N VAL A 212 3.49 -5.37 11.16
CA VAL A 212 3.57 -3.99 10.62
C VAL A 212 2.19 -3.46 10.24
N THR A 213 1.22 -4.32 9.97
CA THR A 213 -0.17 -3.94 9.71
C THR A 213 -0.81 -3.25 10.92
N GLU A 214 -0.45 -3.66 12.14
CA GLU A 214 -0.89 -3.04 13.38
C GLU A 214 -0.06 -1.80 13.75
N GLN A 215 1.20 -1.74 13.32
CA GLN A 215 2.13 -0.64 13.63
C GLN A 215 1.92 0.58 12.72
N LEU A 216 1.30 0.41 11.55
CA LEU A 216 1.15 1.48 10.55
C LEU A 216 0.42 2.72 11.09
N GLY A 217 -0.39 2.60 12.14
CA GLY A 217 -1.20 3.69 12.67
C GLY A 217 -0.41 4.97 12.94
N ALA A 218 0.78 4.88 13.53
CA ALA A 218 1.65 6.03 13.76
C ALA A 218 2.12 6.68 12.44
N GLY A 219 2.50 5.88 11.48
CA GLY A 219 2.88 6.34 10.13
C GLY A 219 1.71 6.96 9.38
N TYR A 220 0.52 6.39 9.51
CA TYR A 220 -0.70 6.92 8.92
C TYR A 220 -1.03 8.33 9.45
N PHE A 221 -0.96 8.53 10.77
CA PHE A 221 -1.14 9.86 11.37
C PHE A 221 -0.06 10.83 10.91
N ALA A 222 1.22 10.42 10.91
CA ALA A 222 2.32 11.27 10.49
C ALA A 222 2.17 11.78 9.05
N VAL A 223 1.76 10.92 8.11
CA VAL A 223 1.52 11.29 6.71
C VAL A 223 0.29 12.20 6.58
N ASN A 224 -0.83 11.86 7.23
CA ASN A 224 -2.09 12.60 7.04
C ASN A 224 -2.10 13.94 7.76
N TRP A 225 -1.40 14.07 8.89
CA TRP A 225 -1.25 15.34 9.61
C TRP A 225 -0.04 16.16 9.16
N GLU A 226 0.63 15.71 8.10
CA GLU A 226 1.77 16.40 7.50
C GLU A 226 2.89 16.69 8.51
N ALA A 227 3.07 15.76 9.47
CA ALA A 227 4.09 15.87 10.49
C ALA A 227 5.49 15.92 9.86
N THR A 228 6.35 16.74 10.44
CA THR A 228 7.75 16.75 10.07
C THR A 228 8.52 15.60 10.72
N ALA A 229 9.63 15.21 10.11
CA ALA A 229 10.51 14.19 10.69
C ALA A 229 10.98 14.55 12.11
N GLU A 230 11.21 15.83 12.38
CA GLU A 230 11.65 16.33 13.67
C GLU A 230 10.56 16.23 14.76
N GLU A 231 9.32 16.63 14.43
CA GLU A 231 8.17 16.53 15.34
C GLU A 231 7.87 15.06 15.68
N ALA A 232 7.85 14.18 14.67
CA ALA A 232 7.59 12.77 14.89
C ALA A 232 8.73 12.06 15.67
N ALA A 233 9.99 12.45 15.44
CA ALA A 233 11.15 11.93 16.17
C ALA A 233 11.22 12.37 17.64
N ALA A 234 10.46 13.39 18.03
CA ALA A 234 10.37 13.81 19.43
C ALA A 234 9.50 12.89 20.31
N LEU A 235 8.71 11.99 19.69
CA LEU A 235 7.80 11.10 20.40
C LEU A 235 8.53 9.87 20.93
N ILE A 236 8.25 9.53 22.21
CA ILE A 236 8.86 8.39 22.89
C ILE A 236 8.19 7.10 22.45
N GLN A 237 8.99 6.11 22.07
CA GLN A 237 8.54 4.74 21.79
C GLN A 237 8.72 3.87 23.06
N PRO A 238 7.79 2.95 23.35
CA PRO A 238 7.95 2.04 24.49
C PRO A 238 9.06 1.01 24.22
N HIS A 239 9.85 0.68 25.24
CA HIS A 239 10.91 -0.33 25.16
C HIS A 239 10.58 -1.56 26.05
N PRO A 240 10.75 -2.82 25.56
CA PRO A 240 11.06 -3.19 24.18
C PRO A 240 9.80 -3.32 23.32
N SER A 241 9.79 -2.74 22.14
CA SER A 241 8.66 -2.83 21.21
C SER A 241 9.12 -2.91 19.74
N LEU A 242 8.25 -3.40 18.85
CA LEU A 242 8.51 -3.36 17.41
C LEU A 242 8.45 -1.93 16.86
N SER A 243 7.63 -1.06 17.46
CA SER A 243 7.48 0.33 17.05
C SER A 243 8.76 1.17 17.26
N GLU A 244 9.71 0.71 18.06
CA GLU A 244 11.01 1.37 18.17
C GLU A 244 11.75 1.45 16.83
N THR A 245 11.58 0.47 15.92
CA THR A 245 12.19 0.56 14.59
C THR A 245 11.65 1.75 13.81
N PHE A 246 10.35 2.06 13.93
CA PHE A 246 9.77 3.26 13.34
C PHE A 246 10.34 4.53 14.00
N GLY A 247 10.44 4.56 15.33
CA GLY A 247 11.03 5.67 16.08
C GLY A 247 12.49 5.93 15.74
N GLU A 248 13.32 4.88 15.64
CA GLU A 248 14.72 4.98 15.22
C GLU A 248 14.87 5.53 13.80
N THR A 249 14.03 5.06 12.87
CA THR A 249 14.03 5.58 11.50
C THR A 249 13.70 7.09 11.48
N LEU A 250 12.78 7.54 12.33
CA LEU A 250 12.47 8.97 12.48
C LEU A 250 13.64 9.75 13.10
N LEU A 251 14.27 9.22 14.16
CA LEU A 251 15.46 9.83 14.76
C LEU A 251 16.60 9.94 13.73
N ALA A 252 16.81 8.91 12.91
CA ALA A 252 17.80 8.93 11.84
C ALA A 252 17.48 9.98 10.77
N LEU A 253 16.22 10.17 10.41
CA LEU A 253 15.76 11.24 9.52
C LEU A 253 16.05 12.63 10.10
N ALA A 254 15.83 12.81 11.41
CA ALA A 254 16.13 14.04 12.13
C ALA A 254 17.62 14.23 12.46
N GLY A 255 18.51 13.36 11.96
CA GLY A 255 19.95 13.42 12.22
C GLY A 255 20.37 13.04 13.65
N ARG A 256 19.51 12.31 14.39
CA ARG A 256 19.70 11.96 15.81
C ARG A 256 19.57 10.45 16.07
N GLY A 257 19.85 9.60 15.08
CA GLY A 257 19.81 8.14 15.24
C GLY A 257 20.64 7.65 16.42
N LEU A 258 20.07 6.81 17.30
CA LEU A 258 20.72 6.32 18.51
C LEU A 258 21.53 5.04 18.26
N HIS A 259 21.02 4.15 17.42
CA HIS A 259 21.56 2.80 17.23
C HIS A 259 22.10 2.58 15.80
N LEU A 260 22.12 3.61 14.98
CA LEU A 260 22.58 3.56 13.61
C LEU A 260 23.91 4.32 13.51
N GLY A 261 24.96 3.57 13.26
CA GLY A 261 26.26 4.11 12.89
C GLY A 261 26.34 4.43 11.41
#